data_6e10b3a6aeba31b84fcc86c18406f437
#
_entry.id   6e10b3a6aeba31b84fcc86c18406f437
#
_cell.length_a   1.000
_cell.length_b   1.000
_cell.length_c   1.000
_cell.angle_alpha   90.00
_cell.angle_beta   90.00
_cell.angle_gamma   90.00
#
_symmetry.space_group_name_H-M   'P 1'
#
loop_
_entity.id
_entity.type
_entity.pdbx_description
1 polymer ?
#
loop_
_entity_poly.entity_id
_entity_poly.type
_entity_poly.pdbx_seq_one_letter_code
_entity_poly.pdbx_strand_id
1 'polypeptide(L)'
;MVNTKQIVIFGAGKIGRSFIGQLFGCSGYEVVFIDVDPVIIAGLNEKKSYRVAIKGNIDQEIIVPNVSAISAFDRDKVIEAVSKSGILAVSVGKNVLERIVPVIAAGVEKRYSMDPEVPLDIILAENMRSAAEFVRQILIQNLPLDFVVDEYVGLIETSIGKMVPIIPQTELEKEPLVVFAEAYNMLILDAKGFKSPIPQIKGLAPKSNIKAWVDRKAFIHNLGHATAAYYGYTLHPELVYLYEVLEDPEVLLFTRAVMLQSADILVTAYPDDFTFSDLEAHINDLINRFRNKALKDTIFRVGMDLVRKLGHDDRFMGSIHLGMQYKMPYDLILKAMSFGFFFKAKDEGGTGFTSDSKFLKSLEKNFESSLTEILGYDPVIDHPVIEKLIGLYKQPGVIV
;
A
#
# COMPACT_ATOMS: atom_id res chain seq x y z
N MET A 1 -8.19 10.92 -31.40
CA MET A 1 -7.32 9.72 -31.44
C MET A 1 -6.69 9.51 -30.08
N VAL A 2 -6.56 8.26 -29.66
CA VAL A 2 -5.93 7.86 -28.41
C VAL A 2 -4.41 8.04 -28.50
N ASN A 3 -3.80 8.64 -27.49
CA ASN A 3 -2.35 8.75 -27.36
C ASN A 3 -1.82 7.54 -26.54
N THR A 4 -1.37 6.50 -27.22
CA THR A 4 -0.88 5.26 -26.58
C THR A 4 0.39 5.43 -25.75
N LYS A 5 1.07 6.57 -25.86
CA LYS A 5 2.25 6.96 -25.06
C LYS A 5 1.94 8.03 -24.00
N GLN A 6 0.69 8.19 -23.65
CA GLN A 6 0.27 9.06 -22.55
C GLN A 6 -0.33 8.22 -21.41
N ILE A 7 0.09 8.53 -20.19
CA ILE A 7 -0.53 8.05 -18.97
C ILE A 7 -1.19 9.23 -18.23
N VAL A 8 -2.44 9.04 -17.80
CA VAL A 8 -3.11 9.97 -16.88
C VAL A 8 -3.08 9.36 -15.48
N ILE A 9 -2.56 10.11 -14.49
CA ILE A 9 -2.39 9.66 -13.11
C ILE A 9 -3.24 10.53 -12.19
N PHE A 10 -4.26 9.93 -11.58
CA PHE A 10 -5.03 10.57 -10.51
C PHE A 10 -4.20 10.54 -9.23
N GLY A 11 -3.86 11.74 -8.72
CA GLY A 11 -3.01 11.96 -7.57
C GLY A 11 -1.54 12.23 -7.94
N ALA A 12 -1.12 13.49 -7.84
CA ALA A 12 0.27 13.92 -7.93
C ALA A 12 0.99 13.88 -6.56
N GLY A 13 0.52 13.01 -5.66
CA GLY A 13 1.09 12.80 -4.33
C GLY A 13 2.39 11.99 -4.36
N LYS A 14 2.73 11.44 -3.17
CA LYS A 14 3.99 10.70 -3.00
C LYS A 14 4.11 9.51 -3.95
N ILE A 15 3.11 8.61 -3.99
CA ILE A 15 3.13 7.42 -4.86
C ILE A 15 2.98 7.81 -6.33
N GLY A 16 2.07 8.73 -6.65
CA GLY A 16 1.85 9.18 -8.03
C GLY A 16 3.12 9.68 -8.68
N ARG A 17 3.88 10.58 -8.02
CA ARG A 17 5.12 11.14 -8.57
C ARG A 17 6.34 10.25 -8.35
N SER A 18 6.56 9.73 -7.12
CA SER A 18 7.81 9.01 -6.80
C SER A 18 7.85 7.58 -7.32
N PHE A 19 6.72 7.05 -7.79
CA PHE A 19 6.65 5.68 -8.26
C PHE A 19 6.04 5.58 -9.67
N ILE A 20 4.73 5.79 -9.80
CA ILE A 20 4.06 5.59 -11.09
C ILE A 20 4.59 6.58 -12.14
N GLY A 21 4.58 7.86 -11.83
CA GLY A 21 5.09 8.91 -12.73
C GLY A 21 6.56 8.75 -13.07
N GLN A 22 7.40 8.30 -12.09
CA GLN A 22 8.78 7.98 -12.34
C GLN A 22 8.94 6.82 -13.34
N LEU A 23 8.22 5.70 -13.14
CA LEU A 23 8.31 4.54 -14.03
C LEU A 23 7.94 4.89 -15.46
N PHE A 24 6.79 5.53 -15.66
CA PHE A 24 6.28 5.86 -16.99
C PHE A 24 7.04 7.02 -17.64
N GLY A 25 7.27 8.11 -16.91
CA GLY A 25 7.96 9.29 -17.44
C GLY A 25 9.40 8.97 -17.87
N CYS A 26 10.16 8.22 -17.05
CA CYS A 26 11.50 7.76 -17.41
C CYS A 26 11.51 6.72 -18.55
N SER A 27 10.33 6.19 -18.92
CA SER A 27 10.15 5.24 -20.05
C SER A 27 9.57 5.91 -21.29
N GLY A 28 9.59 7.25 -21.35
CA GLY A 28 9.22 8.04 -22.53
C GLY A 28 7.72 8.26 -22.70
N TYR A 29 6.93 8.05 -21.66
CA TYR A 29 5.52 8.44 -21.67
C TYR A 29 5.35 9.93 -21.37
N GLU A 30 4.33 10.53 -21.95
CA GLU A 30 3.76 11.79 -21.48
C GLU A 30 2.94 11.50 -20.23
N VAL A 31 3.25 12.19 -19.11
CA VAL A 31 2.59 12.00 -17.83
C VAL A 31 1.69 13.20 -17.53
N VAL A 32 0.39 12.95 -17.45
CA VAL A 32 -0.59 13.97 -17.09
C VAL A 32 -1.14 13.66 -15.70
N PHE A 33 -0.82 14.48 -14.72
CA PHE A 33 -1.36 14.33 -13.38
C PHE A 33 -2.73 15.02 -13.24
N ILE A 34 -3.64 14.40 -12.49
CA ILE A 34 -4.88 15.02 -12.02
C ILE A 34 -4.77 15.22 -10.52
N ASP A 35 -4.79 16.45 -10.06
CA ASP A 35 -4.65 16.76 -8.63
C ASP A 35 -5.51 17.96 -8.21
N VAL A 36 -5.65 18.17 -6.90
CA VAL A 36 -6.37 19.31 -6.31
C VAL A 36 -5.43 20.43 -5.85
N ASP A 37 -4.13 20.14 -5.69
CA ASP A 37 -3.15 21.10 -5.17
C ASP A 37 -2.70 22.10 -6.27
N PRO A 38 -3.08 23.40 -6.15
CA PRO A 38 -2.76 24.38 -7.19
C PRO A 38 -1.25 24.65 -7.31
N VAL A 39 -0.46 24.47 -6.25
CA VAL A 39 0.99 24.69 -6.28
C VAL A 39 1.65 23.57 -7.10
N ILE A 40 1.26 22.33 -6.87
CA ILE A 40 1.76 21.18 -7.63
C ILE A 40 1.36 21.30 -9.10
N ILE A 41 0.10 21.63 -9.38
CA ILE A 41 -0.43 21.77 -10.75
C ILE A 41 0.35 22.87 -11.51
N ALA A 42 0.48 24.06 -10.92
CA ALA A 42 1.18 25.18 -11.55
C ALA A 42 2.65 24.82 -11.80
N GLY A 43 3.33 24.29 -10.81
CA GLY A 43 4.75 23.93 -10.90
C GLY A 43 5.02 22.84 -11.96
N LEU A 44 4.20 21.79 -12.04
CA LEU A 44 4.34 20.76 -13.08
C LEU A 44 4.10 21.31 -14.49
N ASN A 45 3.15 22.22 -14.64
CA ASN A 45 2.86 22.86 -15.91
C ASN A 45 3.93 23.84 -16.36
N GLU A 46 4.56 24.54 -15.43
CA GLU A 46 5.67 25.47 -15.71
C GLU A 46 6.96 24.70 -16.03
N LYS A 47 7.39 23.80 -15.13
CA LYS A 47 8.70 23.14 -15.23
C LYS A 47 8.74 21.95 -16.21
N LYS A 48 7.60 21.34 -16.51
CA LYS A 48 7.47 20.15 -17.35
C LYS A 48 8.33 18.98 -16.90
N SER A 49 8.81 19.02 -15.66
CA SER A 49 9.63 18.01 -15.02
C SER A 49 9.55 18.13 -13.51
N TYR A 50 9.93 17.07 -12.79
CA TYR A 50 10.14 17.13 -11.34
C TYR A 50 11.27 16.20 -10.93
N ARG A 51 11.80 16.39 -9.72
CA ARG A 51 12.91 15.64 -9.16
C ARG A 51 12.39 14.57 -8.17
N VAL A 52 12.90 13.34 -8.34
CA VAL A 52 12.79 12.26 -7.38
C VAL A 52 14.15 12.08 -6.71
N ALA A 53 14.23 12.36 -5.40
CA ALA A 53 15.43 12.15 -4.60
C ALA A 53 15.38 10.73 -3.99
N ILE A 54 16.22 9.84 -4.47
CA ILE A 54 16.36 8.49 -3.94
C ILE A 54 17.19 8.57 -2.68
N LYS A 55 16.59 8.19 -1.54
CA LYS A 55 17.20 8.21 -0.22
C LYS A 55 17.70 6.84 0.20
N GLY A 56 18.98 6.74 0.52
CA GLY A 56 19.63 5.49 0.90
C GLY A 56 21.04 5.73 1.43
N ASN A 57 21.90 4.71 1.35
CA ASN A 57 23.31 4.84 1.72
C ASN A 57 24.05 5.85 0.82
N ILE A 58 23.62 5.98 -0.42
CA ILE A 58 24.10 6.96 -1.40
C ILE A 58 22.86 7.59 -2.00
N ASP A 59 22.71 8.90 -1.82
CA ASP A 59 21.60 9.66 -2.41
C ASP A 59 21.80 9.76 -3.93
N GLN A 60 20.73 9.53 -4.67
CA GLN A 60 20.67 9.67 -6.12
C GLN A 60 19.51 10.58 -6.51
N GLU A 61 19.58 11.20 -7.65
CA GLU A 61 18.54 12.05 -8.17
C GLU A 61 18.08 11.57 -9.55
N ILE A 62 16.76 11.58 -9.75
CA ILE A 62 16.14 11.24 -11.03
C ILE A 62 15.25 12.42 -11.42
N ILE A 63 15.48 12.95 -12.61
CA ILE A 63 14.57 13.94 -13.19
C ILE A 63 13.55 13.20 -14.07
N VAL A 64 12.29 13.40 -13.77
CA VAL A 64 11.16 12.85 -14.53
C VAL A 64 10.69 13.92 -15.51
N PRO A 65 10.91 13.77 -16.81
CA PRO A 65 10.54 14.72 -17.83
C PRO A 65 9.12 14.52 -18.37
N ASN A 66 8.70 15.40 -19.25
CA ASN A 66 7.47 15.30 -20.05
C ASN A 66 6.21 15.14 -19.19
N VAL A 67 6.08 16.02 -18.21
CA VAL A 67 4.96 16.01 -17.27
C VAL A 67 4.11 17.26 -17.39
N SER A 68 2.84 17.12 -17.09
CA SER A 68 1.88 18.21 -16.94
C SER A 68 0.83 17.86 -15.89
N ALA A 69 -0.03 18.81 -15.53
CA ALA A 69 -1.11 18.55 -14.59
C ALA A 69 -2.39 19.31 -14.98
N ILE A 70 -3.52 18.72 -14.63
CA ILE A 70 -4.87 19.28 -14.78
C ILE A 70 -5.49 19.34 -13.37
N SER A 71 -6.23 20.42 -13.09
CA SER A 71 -7.01 20.50 -11.87
C SER A 71 -8.15 19.49 -11.87
N ALA A 72 -8.27 18.72 -10.79
CA ALA A 72 -9.38 17.78 -10.60
C ALA A 72 -10.77 18.48 -10.60
N PHE A 73 -10.81 19.79 -10.38
CA PHE A 73 -12.03 20.61 -10.47
C PHE A 73 -12.41 21.01 -11.90
N ASP A 74 -11.51 20.87 -12.87
CA ASP A 74 -11.81 21.10 -14.30
C ASP A 74 -12.31 19.80 -14.94
N ARG A 75 -13.58 19.49 -14.64
CA ARG A 75 -14.21 18.23 -15.02
C ARG A 75 -14.10 17.92 -16.52
N ASP A 76 -14.29 18.91 -17.38
CA ASP A 76 -14.29 18.72 -18.83
C ASP A 76 -12.89 18.35 -19.34
N LYS A 77 -11.84 19.00 -18.84
CA LYS A 77 -10.46 18.64 -19.18
C LYS A 77 -10.07 17.28 -18.64
N VAL A 78 -10.54 16.89 -17.44
CA VAL A 78 -10.29 15.56 -16.89
C VAL A 78 -10.95 14.49 -17.77
N ILE A 79 -12.21 14.64 -18.14
CA ILE A 79 -12.94 13.73 -19.04
C ILE A 79 -12.21 13.61 -20.39
N GLU A 80 -11.77 14.74 -20.95
CA GLU A 80 -11.01 14.76 -22.20
C GLU A 80 -9.69 14.00 -22.07
N ALA A 81 -8.92 14.23 -21.01
CA ALA A 81 -7.65 13.55 -20.73
C ALA A 81 -7.85 12.04 -20.59
N VAL A 82 -8.85 11.60 -19.82
CA VAL A 82 -9.20 10.19 -19.66
C VAL A 82 -9.55 9.57 -21.01
N SER A 83 -10.40 10.21 -21.80
CA SER A 83 -10.87 9.67 -23.08
C SER A 83 -9.75 9.46 -24.11
N LYS A 84 -8.68 10.25 -24.03
CA LYS A 84 -7.56 10.23 -24.99
C LYS A 84 -6.32 9.50 -24.50
N SER A 85 -6.22 9.17 -23.23
CA SER A 85 -5.04 8.53 -22.66
C SER A 85 -4.82 7.09 -23.15
N GLY A 86 -3.57 6.65 -23.21
CA GLY A 86 -3.22 5.26 -23.49
C GLY A 86 -3.52 4.34 -22.31
N ILE A 87 -3.30 4.84 -21.09
CA ILE A 87 -3.49 4.12 -19.83
C ILE A 87 -3.77 5.10 -18.70
N LEU A 88 -4.50 4.66 -17.69
CA LEU A 88 -4.70 5.42 -16.45
C LEU A 88 -3.96 4.78 -15.27
N ALA A 89 -3.67 5.60 -14.25
CA ALA A 89 -3.34 5.11 -12.92
C ALA A 89 -4.05 5.92 -11.84
N VAL A 90 -4.36 5.28 -10.71
CA VAL A 90 -5.03 5.91 -9.58
C VAL A 90 -4.19 5.71 -8.32
N SER A 91 -3.85 6.81 -7.61
CA SER A 91 -3.06 6.81 -6.37
C SER A 91 -3.50 7.93 -5.42
N VAL A 92 -4.80 7.96 -5.10
CA VAL A 92 -5.46 9.04 -4.33
C VAL A 92 -5.87 8.63 -2.91
N GLY A 93 -5.82 7.33 -2.60
CA GLY A 93 -6.33 6.74 -1.36
C GLY A 93 -7.82 6.35 -1.45
N LYS A 94 -8.17 5.29 -0.73
CA LYS A 94 -9.50 4.65 -0.75
C LYS A 94 -10.66 5.65 -0.66
N ASN A 95 -10.57 6.62 0.25
CA ASN A 95 -11.66 7.57 0.52
C ASN A 95 -11.94 8.57 -0.63
N VAL A 96 -11.03 8.66 -1.60
CA VAL A 96 -11.16 9.56 -2.76
C VAL A 96 -11.68 8.82 -3.99
N LEU A 97 -11.53 7.49 -4.03
CA LEU A 97 -11.98 6.67 -5.16
C LEU A 97 -13.43 6.90 -5.53
N GLU A 98 -14.34 6.91 -4.55
CA GLU A 98 -15.79 7.14 -4.78
C GLU A 98 -16.08 8.48 -5.49
N ARG A 99 -15.20 9.46 -5.29
CA ARG A 99 -15.37 10.81 -5.87
C ARG A 99 -14.82 10.91 -7.28
N ILE A 100 -13.74 10.18 -7.61
CA ILE A 100 -13.08 10.28 -8.91
C ILE A 100 -13.58 9.27 -9.93
N VAL A 101 -14.05 8.08 -9.51
CA VAL A 101 -14.51 7.04 -10.43
C VAL A 101 -15.70 7.50 -11.28
N PRO A 102 -16.67 8.32 -10.82
CA PRO A 102 -17.71 8.87 -11.68
C PRO A 102 -17.20 9.77 -12.82
N VAL A 103 -16.10 10.48 -12.62
CA VAL A 103 -15.49 11.29 -13.68
C VAL A 103 -14.66 10.44 -14.63
N ILE A 104 -14.05 9.38 -14.13
CA ILE A 104 -13.39 8.36 -14.96
C ILE A 104 -14.43 7.66 -15.83
N ALA A 105 -15.59 7.27 -15.29
CA ALA A 105 -16.70 6.67 -16.04
C ALA A 105 -17.14 7.55 -17.21
N ALA A 106 -17.33 8.85 -17.00
CA ALA A 106 -17.66 9.79 -18.08
C ALA A 106 -16.57 9.88 -19.16
N GLY A 107 -15.30 9.75 -18.79
CA GLY A 107 -14.19 9.68 -19.74
C GLY A 107 -14.15 8.37 -20.50
N VAL A 108 -14.46 7.25 -19.85
CA VAL A 108 -14.62 5.91 -20.48
C VAL A 108 -15.76 5.92 -21.48
N GLU A 109 -16.95 6.44 -21.10
CA GLU A 109 -18.10 6.57 -21.99
C GLU A 109 -17.77 7.41 -23.23
N LYS A 110 -17.11 8.56 -23.03
CA LYS A 110 -16.65 9.41 -24.14
C LYS A 110 -15.68 8.67 -25.05
N ARG A 111 -14.71 7.92 -24.46
CA ARG A 111 -13.77 7.12 -25.23
C ARG A 111 -14.48 6.06 -26.08
N TYR A 112 -15.40 5.32 -25.48
CA TYR A 112 -16.20 4.29 -26.14
C TYR A 112 -17.00 4.87 -27.32
N SER A 113 -17.59 6.06 -27.14
CA SER A 113 -18.31 6.74 -28.22
C SER A 113 -17.41 7.18 -29.40
N MET A 114 -16.12 7.37 -29.16
CA MET A 114 -15.15 7.73 -30.20
C MET A 114 -14.56 6.51 -30.92
N ASP A 115 -14.27 5.44 -30.16
CA ASP A 115 -13.65 4.22 -30.67
C ASP A 115 -13.93 3.04 -29.71
N PRO A 116 -14.98 2.24 -29.98
CA PRO A 116 -15.35 1.14 -29.10
C PRO A 116 -14.39 -0.07 -29.15
N GLU A 117 -13.47 -0.10 -30.10
CA GLU A 117 -12.47 -1.19 -30.22
C GLU A 117 -11.25 -0.97 -29.33
N VAL A 118 -11.10 0.21 -28.74
CA VAL A 118 -9.91 0.56 -27.95
C VAL A 118 -10.24 0.64 -26.45
N PRO A 119 -9.98 -0.43 -25.68
CA PRO A 119 -10.24 -0.47 -24.25
C PRO A 119 -9.35 0.52 -23.47
N LEU A 120 -9.67 0.74 -22.20
CA LEU A 120 -8.90 1.57 -21.29
C LEU A 120 -8.45 0.76 -20.08
N ASP A 121 -7.14 0.66 -19.88
CA ASP A 121 -6.54 0.01 -18.74
C ASP A 121 -6.30 1.01 -17.60
N ILE A 122 -6.66 0.63 -16.37
CA ILE A 122 -6.57 1.46 -15.15
C ILE A 122 -5.74 0.74 -14.10
N ILE A 123 -4.54 1.23 -13.83
CA ILE A 123 -3.67 0.73 -12.76
C ILE A 123 -4.16 1.29 -11.42
N LEU A 124 -4.59 0.41 -10.53
CA LEU A 124 -5.09 0.76 -9.20
C LEU A 124 -3.94 0.71 -8.19
N ALA A 125 -3.20 1.82 -8.08
CA ALA A 125 -2.06 1.97 -7.19
C ALA A 125 -2.50 2.36 -5.78
N GLU A 126 -3.40 1.56 -5.20
CA GLU A 126 -4.03 1.79 -3.90
C GLU A 126 -3.59 0.74 -2.87
N ASN A 127 -3.56 1.16 -1.60
CA ASN A 127 -3.23 0.25 -0.51
C ASN A 127 -4.51 -0.39 0.06
N MET A 128 -5.24 -1.11 -0.79
CA MET A 128 -6.44 -1.84 -0.39
C MET A 128 -6.53 -3.17 -1.14
N ARG A 129 -7.19 -4.15 -0.52
CA ARG A 129 -7.55 -5.41 -1.16
C ARG A 129 -8.80 -5.22 -2.01
N SER A 130 -8.91 -6.01 -3.07
CA SER A 130 -10.07 -6.00 -3.98
C SER A 130 -10.38 -4.62 -4.55
N ALA A 131 -9.33 -3.83 -4.86
CA ALA A 131 -9.48 -2.50 -5.43
C ALA A 131 -10.21 -2.55 -6.78
N ALA A 132 -9.95 -3.58 -7.58
CA ALA A 132 -10.60 -3.78 -8.88
C ALA A 132 -12.11 -3.96 -8.72
N GLU A 133 -12.56 -4.83 -7.82
CA GLU A 133 -13.99 -5.04 -7.59
C GLU A 133 -14.67 -3.78 -7.04
N PHE A 134 -14.03 -3.07 -6.12
CA PHE A 134 -14.55 -1.82 -5.59
C PHE A 134 -14.76 -0.77 -6.70
N VAL A 135 -13.76 -0.56 -7.55
CA VAL A 135 -13.85 0.39 -8.66
C VAL A 135 -14.86 -0.08 -9.71
N ARG A 136 -14.88 -1.39 -10.00
CA ARG A 136 -15.85 -2.00 -10.94
C ARG A 136 -17.30 -1.68 -10.56
N GLN A 137 -17.64 -1.85 -9.28
CA GLN A 137 -19.01 -1.56 -8.78
C GLN A 137 -19.39 -0.09 -9.02
N ILE A 138 -18.48 0.84 -8.76
CA ILE A 138 -18.75 2.26 -8.98
C ILE A 138 -18.86 2.59 -10.48
N LEU A 139 -18.03 1.97 -11.33
CA LEU A 139 -18.11 2.14 -12.79
C LEU A 139 -19.48 1.68 -13.32
N ILE A 140 -19.94 0.50 -12.92
CA ILE A 140 -21.26 -0.04 -13.31
C ILE A 140 -22.40 0.92 -12.92
N GLN A 141 -22.31 1.55 -11.77
CA GLN A 141 -23.32 2.51 -11.30
C GLN A 141 -23.34 3.84 -12.08
N ASN A 142 -22.25 4.16 -12.80
CA ASN A 142 -22.06 5.45 -13.45
C ASN A 142 -21.95 5.36 -14.99
N LEU A 143 -22.01 4.16 -15.55
CA LEU A 143 -22.00 3.92 -17.00
C LEU A 143 -23.40 3.50 -17.48
N PRO A 144 -23.71 3.61 -18.79
CA PRO A 144 -24.95 3.13 -19.34
C PRO A 144 -25.21 1.64 -19.04
N LEU A 145 -26.47 1.23 -18.89
CA LEU A 145 -26.86 -0.13 -18.47
C LEU A 145 -26.41 -1.23 -19.47
N ASP A 146 -26.23 -0.88 -20.72
CA ASP A 146 -25.75 -1.76 -21.80
C ASP A 146 -24.22 -1.75 -21.96
N PHE A 147 -23.50 -0.92 -21.19
CA PHE A 147 -22.05 -0.88 -21.22
C PHE A 147 -21.43 -2.05 -20.45
N VAL A 148 -20.69 -2.89 -21.13
CA VAL A 148 -20.05 -4.06 -20.54
C VAL A 148 -18.63 -3.69 -20.03
N VAL A 149 -18.55 -3.29 -18.76
CA VAL A 149 -17.30 -2.82 -18.11
C VAL A 149 -16.17 -3.81 -18.32
N ASP A 150 -16.42 -5.10 -18.14
CA ASP A 150 -15.40 -6.15 -18.22
C ASP A 150 -14.83 -6.39 -19.63
N GLU A 151 -15.46 -5.86 -20.65
CA GLU A 151 -14.94 -5.92 -22.04
C GLU A 151 -14.04 -4.71 -22.35
N TYR A 152 -14.40 -3.52 -21.86
CA TYR A 152 -13.80 -2.26 -22.30
C TYR A 152 -12.87 -1.62 -21.26
N VAL A 153 -12.93 -2.06 -20.00
CA VAL A 153 -12.10 -1.49 -18.93
C VAL A 153 -11.24 -2.58 -18.30
N GLY A 154 -9.93 -2.42 -18.39
CA GLY A 154 -8.97 -3.22 -17.64
C GLY A 154 -8.81 -2.62 -16.24
N LEU A 155 -9.04 -3.40 -15.20
CA LEU A 155 -8.83 -3.00 -13.80
C LEU A 155 -7.65 -3.77 -13.23
N ILE A 156 -6.51 -3.10 -13.13
CA ILE A 156 -5.24 -3.72 -12.79
C ILE A 156 -4.92 -3.49 -11.32
N GLU A 157 -5.11 -4.51 -10.49
CA GLU A 157 -4.67 -4.48 -9.10
C GLU A 157 -3.15 -4.46 -8.98
N THR A 158 -2.66 -3.86 -7.90
CA THR A 158 -1.22 -3.75 -7.64
C THR A 158 -0.86 -4.17 -6.22
N SER A 159 0.39 -4.60 -6.06
CA SER A 159 1.01 -4.77 -4.77
C SER A 159 2.17 -3.77 -4.61
N ILE A 160 1.91 -2.67 -3.88
CA ILE A 160 2.87 -1.58 -3.72
C ILE A 160 3.73 -1.83 -2.50
N GLY A 161 4.97 -2.23 -2.74
CA GLY A 161 5.98 -2.44 -1.69
C GLY A 161 6.97 -1.27 -1.52
N LYS A 162 6.83 -0.17 -2.28
CA LYS A 162 7.71 0.99 -2.19
C LYS A 162 7.43 1.80 -0.94
N MET A 163 8.46 2.03 -0.13
CA MET A 163 8.43 2.94 1.01
C MET A 163 8.83 4.35 0.57
N VAL A 164 8.08 5.33 1.02
CA VAL A 164 8.33 6.73 0.67
C VAL A 164 8.71 7.51 1.93
N PRO A 165 9.95 8.03 2.02
CA PRO A 165 10.39 8.80 3.16
C PRO A 165 9.54 10.04 3.41
N ILE A 166 9.53 10.50 4.66
CA ILE A 166 8.93 11.79 5.01
C ILE A 166 9.82 12.89 4.42
N ILE A 167 9.20 13.84 3.71
CA ILE A 167 9.90 15.00 3.17
C ILE A 167 9.84 16.10 4.22
N PRO A 168 10.99 16.63 4.71
CA PRO A 168 11.00 17.76 5.61
C PRO A 168 10.32 18.99 4.98
N GLN A 169 9.60 19.74 5.78
CA GLN A 169 8.92 20.97 5.31
C GLN A 169 9.91 21.98 4.67
N THR A 170 11.11 22.08 5.24
CA THR A 170 12.20 22.93 4.70
C THR A 170 12.66 22.56 3.29
N GLU A 171 12.51 21.28 2.90
CA GLU A 171 12.80 20.85 1.52
C GLU A 171 11.65 21.21 0.57
N LEU A 172 10.40 21.03 1.02
CA LEU A 172 9.22 21.41 0.23
C LEU A 172 9.12 22.92 0.01
N GLU A 173 9.56 23.73 0.96
CA GLU A 173 9.63 25.20 0.81
C GLU A 173 10.64 25.65 -0.26
N LYS A 174 11.76 24.92 -0.38
CA LYS A 174 12.78 25.18 -1.41
C LYS A 174 12.35 24.65 -2.77
N GLU A 175 11.75 23.46 -2.80
CA GLU A 175 11.38 22.77 -4.02
C GLU A 175 10.04 22.04 -3.82
N PRO A 176 8.89 22.71 -4.10
CA PRO A 176 7.56 22.11 -3.87
C PRO A 176 7.28 20.83 -4.66
N LEU A 177 7.98 20.63 -5.77
CA LEU A 177 7.79 19.45 -6.62
C LEU A 177 8.66 18.26 -6.25
N VAL A 178 9.63 18.40 -5.32
CA VAL A 178 10.47 17.28 -4.95
C VAL A 178 9.66 16.17 -4.30
N VAL A 179 10.00 14.94 -4.64
CA VAL A 179 9.51 13.76 -3.93
C VAL A 179 10.68 12.89 -3.52
N PHE A 180 10.58 12.32 -2.31
CA PHE A 180 11.57 11.34 -1.85
C PHE A 180 11.10 9.93 -2.19
N ALA A 181 12.05 9.05 -2.41
CA ALA A 181 11.82 7.65 -2.66
C ALA A 181 12.98 6.80 -2.13
N GLU A 182 12.74 5.52 -1.90
CA GLU A 182 13.79 4.53 -1.76
C GLU A 182 14.22 3.97 -3.12
N ALA A 183 15.32 3.22 -3.15
CA ALA A 183 15.85 2.63 -4.39
C ALA A 183 14.94 1.54 -4.99
N TYR A 184 14.13 0.84 -4.17
CA TYR A 184 13.19 -0.15 -4.65
C TYR A 184 12.18 0.49 -5.61
N ASN A 185 12.10 -0.01 -6.84
CA ASN A 185 11.30 0.59 -7.91
C ASN A 185 10.61 -0.47 -8.79
N MET A 186 10.00 -1.49 -8.17
CA MET A 186 9.29 -2.56 -8.87
C MET A 186 7.79 -2.48 -8.54
N LEU A 187 6.97 -2.21 -9.54
CA LEU A 187 5.51 -2.22 -9.45
C LEU A 187 4.97 -3.60 -9.85
N ILE A 188 4.53 -4.34 -8.85
CA ILE A 188 3.86 -5.63 -9.04
C ILE A 188 2.40 -5.34 -9.40
N LEU A 189 1.92 -5.94 -10.49
CA LEU A 189 0.59 -5.69 -11.02
C LEU A 189 -0.04 -6.94 -11.64
N ASP A 190 -1.38 -6.96 -11.69
CA ASP A 190 -2.14 -8.08 -12.23
C ASP A 190 -2.04 -8.13 -13.77
N ALA A 191 -1.45 -9.19 -14.29
CA ALA A 191 -1.35 -9.41 -15.72
C ALA A 191 -2.71 -9.68 -16.37
N LYS A 192 -3.65 -10.27 -15.64
CA LYS A 192 -4.99 -10.63 -16.14
C LYS A 192 -5.95 -9.45 -16.18
N GLY A 193 -5.66 -8.38 -15.43
CA GLY A 193 -6.47 -7.18 -15.41
C GLY A 193 -6.38 -6.35 -16.70
N PHE A 194 -5.32 -6.53 -17.51
CA PHE A 194 -5.14 -5.79 -18.75
C PHE A 194 -6.09 -6.25 -19.87
N LYS A 195 -6.58 -5.30 -20.63
CA LYS A 195 -7.31 -5.50 -21.90
C LYS A 195 -6.44 -5.18 -23.11
N SER A 196 -5.41 -4.33 -22.93
CA SER A 196 -4.42 -3.99 -23.94
C SER A 196 -3.08 -4.69 -23.67
N PRO A 197 -2.13 -4.71 -24.61
CA PRO A 197 -0.79 -5.23 -24.36
C PRO A 197 -0.11 -4.51 -23.19
N ILE A 198 0.46 -5.29 -22.27
CA ILE A 198 1.14 -4.76 -21.09
C ILE A 198 2.34 -3.90 -21.53
N PRO A 199 2.46 -2.65 -21.05
CA PRO A 199 3.58 -1.78 -21.39
C PRO A 199 4.93 -2.40 -21.02
N GLN A 200 5.87 -2.39 -21.95
CA GLN A 200 7.23 -2.88 -21.74
C GLN A 200 8.07 -1.79 -21.06
N ILE A 201 7.95 -1.69 -19.74
CA ILE A 201 8.61 -0.69 -18.90
C ILE A 201 9.44 -1.41 -17.85
N LYS A 202 10.73 -1.02 -17.73
CA LYS A 202 11.60 -1.54 -16.68
C LYS A 202 11.03 -1.16 -15.30
N GLY A 203 10.75 -2.16 -14.48
CA GLY A 203 10.15 -1.98 -13.15
C GLY A 203 8.67 -2.33 -13.09
N LEU A 204 7.99 -2.58 -14.21
CA LEU A 204 6.70 -3.28 -14.18
C LEU A 204 6.94 -4.79 -14.04
N ALA A 205 6.25 -5.42 -13.08
CA ALA A 205 6.35 -6.84 -12.78
C ALA A 205 4.96 -7.49 -12.83
N PRO A 206 4.44 -7.80 -14.05
CA PRO A 206 3.14 -8.43 -14.20
C PRO A 206 3.14 -9.85 -13.61
N LYS A 207 2.06 -10.20 -12.90
CA LYS A 207 1.86 -11.49 -12.24
C LYS A 207 0.52 -12.09 -12.62
N SER A 208 0.51 -13.38 -12.87
CA SER A 208 -0.73 -14.11 -13.21
C SER A 208 -1.64 -14.38 -12.03
N ASN A 209 -1.10 -14.32 -10.80
CA ASN A 209 -1.82 -14.50 -9.55
C ASN A 209 -1.53 -13.33 -8.60
N ILE A 210 -2.15 -12.18 -8.86
CA ILE A 210 -1.93 -10.97 -8.07
C ILE A 210 -2.27 -11.15 -6.59
N LYS A 211 -3.25 -12.03 -6.27
CA LYS A 211 -3.64 -12.31 -4.89
C LYS A 211 -2.46 -12.81 -4.05
N ALA A 212 -1.65 -13.73 -4.58
CA ALA A 212 -0.45 -14.22 -3.89
C ALA A 212 0.50 -13.06 -3.54
N TRP A 213 0.69 -12.12 -4.44
CA TRP A 213 1.61 -10.99 -4.26
C TRP A 213 1.05 -9.89 -3.34
N VAL A 214 -0.25 -9.71 -3.30
CA VAL A 214 -0.94 -8.85 -2.32
C VAL A 214 -0.82 -9.47 -0.93
N ASP A 215 -1.05 -10.79 -0.82
CA ASP A 215 -0.90 -11.53 0.44
C ASP A 215 0.57 -11.55 0.90
N ARG A 216 1.55 -11.74 0.01
CA ARG A 216 2.97 -11.60 0.34
C ARG A 216 3.30 -10.24 0.95
N LYS A 217 2.79 -9.16 0.35
CA LYS A 217 2.99 -7.82 0.88
C LYS A 217 2.31 -7.65 2.24
N ALA A 218 1.09 -8.12 2.40
CA ALA A 218 0.36 -8.01 3.66
C ALA A 218 1.01 -8.84 4.77
N PHE A 219 1.34 -10.10 4.48
CA PHE A 219 1.72 -11.12 5.46
C PHE A 219 3.23 -11.27 5.67
N ILE A 220 4.07 -10.64 4.84
CA ILE A 220 5.51 -10.52 5.10
C ILE A 220 5.89 -9.07 5.37
N HIS A 221 5.71 -8.17 4.41
CA HIS A 221 6.16 -6.79 4.53
C HIS A 221 5.43 -6.03 5.63
N ASN A 222 4.09 -5.95 5.55
CA ASN A 222 3.31 -5.21 6.53
C ASN A 222 3.32 -5.88 7.90
N LEU A 223 3.32 -7.21 7.94
CA LEU A 223 3.43 -8.02 9.16
C LEU A 223 4.76 -7.73 9.87
N GLY A 224 5.89 -7.90 9.18
CA GLY A 224 7.22 -7.66 9.75
C GLY A 224 7.41 -6.21 10.21
N HIS A 225 6.91 -5.25 9.44
CA HIS A 225 6.97 -3.84 9.78
C HIS A 225 6.22 -3.53 11.09
N ALA A 226 4.99 -4.06 11.25
CA ALA A 226 4.21 -3.90 12.47
C ALA A 226 4.81 -4.68 13.66
N THR A 227 5.33 -5.88 13.42
CA THR A 227 6.02 -6.68 14.45
C THR A 227 7.21 -5.93 15.04
N ALA A 228 8.08 -5.36 14.18
CA ALA A 228 9.22 -4.57 14.62
C ALA A 228 8.78 -3.35 15.46
N ALA A 229 7.68 -2.68 15.05
CA ALA A 229 7.17 -1.54 15.79
C ALA A 229 6.57 -1.94 17.15
N TYR A 230 5.77 -3.00 17.22
CA TYR A 230 5.08 -3.41 18.43
C TYR A 230 6.03 -4.05 19.44
N TYR A 231 6.86 -4.98 19.00
CA TYR A 231 7.83 -5.63 19.88
C TYR A 231 8.95 -4.66 20.27
N GLY A 232 9.45 -3.88 19.30
CA GLY A 232 10.44 -2.84 19.60
C GLY A 232 9.96 -1.82 20.62
N TYR A 233 8.70 -1.35 20.51
CA TYR A 233 8.09 -0.46 21.50
C TYR A 233 7.94 -1.12 22.88
N THR A 234 7.66 -2.42 22.93
CA THR A 234 7.52 -3.15 24.20
C THR A 234 8.84 -3.20 24.97
N LEU A 235 9.97 -3.40 24.27
CA LEU A 235 11.29 -3.46 24.90
C LEU A 235 11.92 -2.08 25.09
N HIS A 236 11.68 -1.15 24.17
CA HIS A 236 12.33 0.15 24.09
C HIS A 236 11.31 1.28 23.85
N PRO A 237 10.42 1.57 24.82
CA PRO A 237 9.35 2.57 24.63
C PRO A 237 9.86 4.01 24.49
N GLU A 238 11.14 4.27 24.79
CA GLU A 238 11.82 5.57 24.69
C GLU A 238 12.36 5.84 23.27
N LEU A 239 12.55 4.81 22.44
CA LEU A 239 13.08 4.99 21.08
C LEU A 239 12.01 5.51 20.12
N VAL A 240 12.44 6.28 19.13
CA VAL A 240 11.54 6.98 18.20
C VAL A 240 11.48 6.30 16.84
N TYR A 241 12.62 5.88 16.33
CA TYR A 241 12.72 5.38 14.95
C TYR A 241 12.78 3.85 14.89
N LEU A 242 12.16 3.31 13.85
CA LEU A 242 12.12 1.85 13.64
C LEU A 242 13.52 1.23 13.46
N TYR A 243 14.43 1.95 12.79
CA TYR A 243 15.80 1.46 12.62
C TYR A 243 16.53 1.31 13.97
N GLU A 244 16.20 2.13 14.97
CA GLU A 244 16.84 2.08 16.29
C GLU A 244 16.48 0.78 17.04
N VAL A 245 15.20 0.42 17.07
CA VAL A 245 14.76 -0.84 17.71
C VAL A 245 15.27 -2.07 16.95
N LEU A 246 15.49 -1.98 15.66
CA LEU A 246 16.07 -3.06 14.84
C LEU A 246 17.61 -3.16 14.95
N GLU A 247 18.27 -2.28 15.70
CA GLU A 247 19.67 -2.45 16.14
C GLU A 247 19.76 -3.48 17.29
N ASP A 248 18.67 -3.67 18.06
CA ASP A 248 18.59 -4.73 19.07
C ASP A 248 18.47 -6.11 18.40
N PRO A 249 19.42 -7.03 18.69
CA PRO A 249 19.37 -8.38 18.12
C PRO A 249 18.10 -9.17 18.46
N GLU A 250 17.51 -8.94 19.64
CA GLU A 250 16.30 -9.63 20.07
C GLU A 250 15.10 -9.21 19.22
N VAL A 251 14.89 -7.89 19.02
CA VAL A 251 13.84 -7.36 18.14
C VAL A 251 14.03 -7.83 16.71
N LEU A 252 15.26 -7.78 16.22
CA LEU A 252 15.61 -8.18 14.85
C LEU A 252 15.33 -9.66 14.62
N LEU A 253 15.81 -10.54 15.50
CA LEU A 253 15.65 -12.00 15.37
C LEU A 253 14.18 -12.40 15.49
N PHE A 254 13.44 -11.84 16.45
CA PHE A 254 12.02 -12.12 16.60
C PHE A 254 11.23 -11.65 15.36
N THR A 255 11.45 -10.43 14.89
CA THR A 255 10.81 -9.91 13.68
C THR A 255 11.06 -10.83 12.48
N ARG A 256 12.31 -11.24 12.28
CA ARG A 256 12.68 -12.17 11.22
C ARG A 256 12.00 -13.54 11.36
N ALA A 257 11.94 -14.08 12.55
CA ALA A 257 11.30 -15.36 12.83
C ALA A 257 9.78 -15.33 12.52
N VAL A 258 9.10 -14.26 12.89
CA VAL A 258 7.68 -14.05 12.56
C VAL A 258 7.46 -13.98 11.04
N MET A 259 8.32 -13.26 10.33
CA MET A 259 8.24 -13.15 8.87
C MET A 259 8.52 -14.50 8.19
N LEU A 260 9.46 -15.30 8.68
CA LEU A 260 9.75 -16.64 8.17
C LEU A 260 8.59 -17.61 8.42
N GLN A 261 7.95 -17.58 9.59
CA GLN A 261 6.76 -18.39 9.84
C GLN A 261 5.64 -18.05 8.84
N SER A 262 5.45 -16.79 8.54
CA SER A 262 4.50 -16.36 7.52
C SER A 262 4.92 -16.78 6.10
N ALA A 263 6.22 -16.82 5.81
CA ALA A 263 6.74 -17.31 4.53
C ALA A 263 6.42 -18.79 4.31
N ASP A 264 6.57 -19.64 5.33
CA ASP A 264 6.19 -21.06 5.28
C ASP A 264 4.70 -21.24 4.94
N ILE A 265 3.83 -20.43 5.55
CA ILE A 265 2.39 -20.42 5.27
C ILE A 265 2.15 -20.03 3.80
N LEU A 266 2.81 -18.99 3.31
CA LEU A 266 2.63 -18.48 1.94
C LEU A 266 3.13 -19.46 0.88
N VAL A 267 4.26 -20.14 1.10
CA VAL A 267 4.76 -21.19 0.18
C VAL A 267 3.77 -22.34 0.10
N THR A 268 3.19 -22.73 1.24
CA THR A 268 2.17 -23.79 1.27
C THR A 268 0.88 -23.38 0.57
N ALA A 269 0.48 -22.10 0.70
CA ALA A 269 -0.75 -21.59 0.09
C ALA A 269 -0.59 -21.28 -1.41
N TYR A 270 0.61 -20.91 -1.85
CA TYR A 270 0.91 -20.45 -3.21
C TYR A 270 2.18 -21.11 -3.76
N PRO A 271 2.21 -22.45 -3.90
CA PRO A 271 3.43 -23.18 -4.28
C PRO A 271 3.90 -22.89 -5.72
N ASP A 272 3.00 -22.44 -6.59
CA ASP A 272 3.33 -22.07 -7.97
C ASP A 272 3.91 -20.64 -8.07
N ASP A 273 3.70 -19.80 -7.05
CA ASP A 273 4.12 -18.39 -7.05
C ASP A 273 5.40 -18.16 -6.25
N PHE A 274 5.68 -18.97 -5.21
CA PHE A 274 6.77 -18.74 -4.28
C PHE A 274 7.54 -19.99 -3.92
N THR A 275 8.88 -19.83 -3.85
CA THR A 275 9.74 -20.76 -3.11
C THR A 275 10.12 -20.14 -1.75
N PHE A 276 10.48 -20.98 -0.79
CA PHE A 276 10.94 -20.50 0.52
C PHE A 276 12.18 -19.62 0.38
N SER A 277 13.14 -20.03 -0.48
CA SER A 277 14.37 -19.25 -0.74
C SER A 277 14.09 -17.84 -1.27
N ASP A 278 13.11 -17.69 -2.18
CA ASP A 278 12.72 -16.38 -2.72
C ASP A 278 12.10 -15.48 -1.63
N LEU A 279 11.25 -16.08 -0.77
CA LEU A 279 10.64 -15.34 0.32
C LEU A 279 11.65 -15.00 1.42
N GLU A 280 12.59 -15.86 1.74
CA GLU A 280 13.67 -15.57 2.68
C GLU A 280 14.59 -14.45 2.15
N ALA A 281 14.95 -14.49 0.89
CA ALA A 281 15.73 -13.40 0.26
C ALA A 281 14.95 -12.08 0.31
N HIS A 282 13.65 -12.12 0.05
CA HIS A 282 12.77 -10.94 0.16
C HIS A 282 12.67 -10.42 1.61
N ILE A 283 12.60 -11.30 2.61
CA ILE A 283 12.59 -10.93 4.03
C ILE A 283 13.90 -10.22 4.40
N ASN A 284 15.05 -10.75 3.97
CA ASN A 284 16.34 -10.15 4.24
C ASN A 284 16.47 -8.75 3.59
N ASP A 285 15.95 -8.57 2.35
CA ASP A 285 15.87 -7.26 1.71
C ASP A 285 14.98 -6.29 2.51
N LEU A 286 13.80 -6.72 2.93
CA LEU A 286 12.87 -5.90 3.71
C LEU A 286 13.48 -5.45 5.04
N ILE A 287 14.14 -6.34 5.78
CA ILE A 287 14.80 -6.01 7.04
C ILE A 287 15.87 -4.93 6.81
N ASN A 288 16.69 -5.04 5.74
CA ASN A 288 17.66 -4.02 5.38
C ASN A 288 16.99 -2.68 5.06
N ARG A 289 15.84 -2.70 4.39
CA ARG A 289 15.06 -1.50 4.09
C ARG A 289 14.44 -0.88 5.34
N PHE A 290 13.91 -1.68 6.27
CA PHE A 290 13.39 -1.19 7.57
C PHE A 290 14.48 -0.53 8.42
N ARG A 291 15.73 -0.97 8.30
CA ARG A 291 16.90 -0.39 8.96
C ARG A 291 17.47 0.83 8.23
N ASN A 292 16.91 1.24 7.11
CA ASN A 292 17.36 2.42 6.37
C ASN A 292 17.06 3.71 7.15
N LYS A 293 18.08 4.31 7.75
CA LYS A 293 17.98 5.55 8.55
C LYS A 293 17.42 6.73 7.76
N ALA A 294 17.60 6.74 6.44
CA ALA A 294 17.11 7.83 5.58
C ALA A 294 15.58 7.83 5.42
N LEU A 295 14.89 6.72 5.70
CA LEU A 295 13.42 6.67 5.67
C LEU A 295 12.79 7.45 6.83
N LYS A 296 13.49 7.53 7.97
CA LYS A 296 13.00 8.17 9.22
C LYS A 296 11.61 7.67 9.63
N ASP A 297 11.35 6.37 9.45
CA ASP A 297 10.11 5.75 9.88
C ASP A 297 10.05 5.73 11.40
N THR A 298 9.08 6.45 11.98
CA THR A 298 8.88 6.44 13.42
C THR A 298 8.08 5.19 13.83
N ILE A 299 8.39 4.67 15.03
CA ILE A 299 7.65 3.55 15.63
C ILE A 299 6.15 3.89 15.69
N PHE A 300 5.81 5.14 16.07
CA PHE A 300 4.43 5.61 16.09
C PHE A 300 3.75 5.47 14.71
N ARG A 301 4.34 6.03 13.64
CA ARG A 301 3.77 5.98 12.28
C ARG A 301 3.58 4.54 11.79
N VAL A 302 4.54 3.67 12.10
CA VAL A 302 4.50 2.28 11.67
C VAL A 302 3.50 1.47 12.49
N GLY A 303 3.34 1.73 13.80
CA GLY A 303 2.46 0.98 14.70
C GLY A 303 1.02 1.48 14.77
N MET A 304 0.75 2.78 14.61
CA MET A 304 -0.59 3.38 14.73
C MET A 304 -1.63 2.74 13.80
N ASP A 305 -2.92 3.00 14.06
CA ASP A 305 -4.09 2.45 13.34
C ASP A 305 -4.30 0.96 13.70
N LEU A 306 -4.34 0.70 15.02
CA LEU A 306 -4.45 -0.63 15.60
C LEU A 306 -5.71 -1.37 15.15
N VAL A 307 -6.85 -0.68 15.12
CA VAL A 307 -8.14 -1.28 14.73
C VAL A 307 -8.04 -1.92 13.35
N ARG A 308 -7.44 -1.24 12.38
CA ARG A 308 -7.24 -1.81 11.05
C ARG A 308 -6.17 -2.90 11.06
N LYS A 309 -4.99 -2.63 11.66
CA LYS A 309 -3.83 -3.53 11.56
C LYS A 309 -3.98 -4.85 12.31
N LEU A 310 -4.74 -4.83 13.41
CA LEU A 310 -5.10 -6.02 14.16
C LEU A 310 -6.45 -6.61 13.73
N GLY A 311 -7.15 -5.95 12.80
CA GLY A 311 -8.46 -6.38 12.29
C GLY A 311 -8.43 -7.71 11.53
N HIS A 312 -9.61 -8.31 11.39
CA HIS A 312 -9.84 -9.66 10.88
C HIS A 312 -9.13 -9.98 9.54
N ASP A 313 -9.10 -9.04 8.60
CA ASP A 313 -8.57 -9.28 7.25
C ASP A 313 -7.18 -8.67 7.00
N ASP A 314 -6.55 -8.07 8.01
CA ASP A 314 -5.25 -7.40 7.84
C ASP A 314 -4.08 -8.37 8.17
N ARG A 315 -2.88 -7.85 8.23
CA ARG A 315 -1.58 -8.52 8.23
C ARG A 315 -1.39 -9.68 9.21
N PHE A 316 -1.88 -9.56 10.44
CA PHE A 316 -1.75 -10.61 11.45
C PHE A 316 -2.84 -11.66 11.28
N MET A 317 -4.10 -11.25 11.44
CA MET A 317 -5.21 -12.18 11.43
C MET A 317 -5.40 -12.84 10.07
N GLY A 318 -5.23 -12.10 8.96
CA GLY A 318 -5.25 -12.69 7.62
C GLY A 318 -4.16 -13.74 7.40
N SER A 319 -2.94 -13.54 7.95
CA SER A 319 -1.88 -14.56 7.91
C SER A 319 -2.22 -15.77 8.79
N ILE A 320 -2.82 -15.56 9.97
CA ILE A 320 -3.29 -16.61 10.88
C ILE A 320 -4.39 -17.43 10.19
N HIS A 321 -5.38 -16.79 9.56
CA HIS A 321 -6.44 -17.49 8.81
C HIS A 321 -5.88 -18.39 7.70
N LEU A 322 -4.89 -17.87 6.96
CA LEU A 322 -4.22 -18.67 5.94
C LEU A 322 -3.50 -19.89 6.59
N GLY A 323 -2.82 -19.67 7.73
CA GLY A 323 -2.20 -20.74 8.50
C GLY A 323 -3.21 -21.78 8.99
N MET A 324 -4.36 -21.35 9.52
CA MET A 324 -5.45 -22.25 9.94
C MET A 324 -5.99 -23.07 8.75
N GLN A 325 -6.23 -22.43 7.61
CA GLN A 325 -6.73 -23.08 6.40
C GLN A 325 -5.80 -24.20 5.93
N TYR A 326 -4.48 -23.99 5.99
CA TYR A 326 -3.48 -24.95 5.54
C TYR A 326 -2.88 -25.80 6.68
N LYS A 327 -3.41 -25.68 7.91
CA LYS A 327 -2.96 -26.40 9.12
C LYS A 327 -1.47 -26.15 9.42
N MET A 328 -1.01 -24.95 9.19
CA MET A 328 0.35 -24.51 9.46
C MET A 328 0.44 -23.81 10.83
N PRO A 329 1.59 -23.87 11.52
CA PRO A 329 1.79 -23.15 12.79
C PRO A 329 1.78 -21.63 12.57
N TYR A 330 1.20 -20.89 13.51
CA TYR A 330 1.12 -19.43 13.50
C TYR A 330 1.41 -18.79 14.87
N ASP A 331 2.04 -19.53 15.76
CA ASP A 331 2.22 -19.10 17.16
C ASP A 331 3.10 -17.85 17.30
N LEU A 332 4.13 -17.70 16.46
CA LEU A 332 4.97 -16.48 16.46
C LEU A 332 4.20 -15.26 15.94
N ILE A 333 3.36 -15.45 14.92
CA ILE A 333 2.51 -14.39 14.37
C ILE A 333 1.51 -13.94 15.44
N LEU A 334 0.91 -14.88 16.16
CA LEU A 334 -0.02 -14.61 17.24
C LEU A 334 0.65 -13.87 18.40
N LYS A 335 1.87 -14.31 18.77
CA LYS A 335 2.69 -13.61 19.79
C LYS A 335 3.02 -12.20 19.33
N ALA A 336 3.44 -11.99 18.09
CA ALA A 336 3.72 -10.66 17.54
C ALA A 336 2.49 -9.75 17.57
N MET A 337 1.32 -10.29 17.23
CA MET A 337 0.05 -9.58 17.27
C MET A 337 -0.30 -9.11 18.68
N SER A 338 -0.04 -9.94 19.71
CA SER A 338 -0.39 -9.62 21.09
C SER A 338 0.31 -8.39 21.64
N PHE A 339 1.51 -8.05 21.18
CA PHE A 339 2.21 -6.81 21.55
C PHE A 339 1.46 -5.55 21.07
N GLY A 340 0.71 -5.65 19.97
CA GLY A 340 -0.11 -4.55 19.46
C GLY A 340 -1.19 -4.08 20.44
N PHE A 341 -1.70 -4.95 21.31
CA PHE A 341 -2.68 -4.59 22.33
C PHE A 341 -2.12 -3.72 23.45
N PHE A 342 -0.81 -3.59 23.55
CA PHE A 342 -0.10 -2.74 24.52
C PHE A 342 0.59 -1.53 23.88
N PHE A 343 0.43 -1.34 22.57
CA PHE A 343 1.08 -0.28 21.82
C PHE A 343 0.44 1.08 22.10
N LYS A 344 1.19 1.97 22.78
CA LYS A 344 0.75 3.31 23.20
C LYS A 344 1.68 4.42 22.72
N ALA A 345 2.47 4.17 21.67
CA ALA A 345 3.38 5.17 21.11
C ALA A 345 2.63 6.44 20.68
N LYS A 346 3.33 7.56 20.69
CA LYS A 346 2.80 8.88 20.36
C LYS A 346 3.68 9.53 19.27
N ASP A 347 3.12 10.52 18.58
CA ASP A 347 3.88 11.36 17.67
C ASP A 347 4.85 12.30 18.41
N GLU A 348 5.64 13.06 17.65
CA GLU A 348 6.58 14.05 18.20
C GLU A 348 5.90 15.14 19.05
N GLY A 349 4.62 15.39 18.83
CA GLY A 349 3.79 16.31 19.63
C GLY A 349 3.19 15.68 20.88
N GLY A 350 3.50 14.42 21.17
CA GLY A 350 2.96 13.68 22.32
C GLY A 350 1.51 13.22 22.13
N THR A 351 0.99 13.25 20.90
CA THR A 351 -0.40 12.88 20.58
C THR A 351 -0.46 11.45 20.07
N GLY A 352 -1.35 10.64 20.64
CA GLY A 352 -1.65 9.30 20.15
C GLY A 352 -2.67 9.31 19.00
N PHE A 353 -2.73 8.23 18.23
CA PHE A 353 -3.76 8.07 17.20
C PHE A 353 -5.15 7.91 17.87
N THR A 354 -6.12 8.74 17.46
CA THR A 354 -7.38 8.90 18.19
C THR A 354 -8.20 7.60 18.29
N SER A 355 -8.26 6.81 17.21
CA SER A 355 -8.98 5.53 17.23
C SER A 355 -8.30 4.50 18.12
N ASP A 356 -6.96 4.48 18.17
CA ASP A 356 -6.19 3.55 18.98
C ASP A 356 -6.42 3.79 20.47
N SER A 357 -6.46 5.05 20.90
CA SER A 357 -6.75 5.40 22.28
C SER A 357 -8.13 4.94 22.73
N LYS A 358 -9.13 4.96 21.86
CA LYS A 358 -10.48 4.45 22.12
C LYS A 358 -10.50 2.93 22.18
N PHE A 359 -9.83 2.30 21.23
CA PHE A 359 -9.72 0.84 21.15
C PHE A 359 -9.01 0.25 22.39
N LEU A 360 -7.85 0.80 22.76
CA LEU A 360 -7.12 0.34 23.96
C LEU A 360 -7.96 0.44 25.23
N LYS A 361 -8.74 1.51 25.40
CA LYS A 361 -9.70 1.64 26.52
C LYS A 361 -10.83 0.59 26.46
N SER A 362 -11.26 0.17 25.27
CA SER A 362 -12.26 -0.90 25.14
C SER A 362 -11.69 -2.25 25.54
N LEU A 363 -10.44 -2.55 25.19
CA LEU A 363 -9.73 -3.77 25.63
C LEU A 363 -9.66 -3.89 27.15
N GLU A 364 -9.38 -2.78 27.84
CA GLU A 364 -9.33 -2.74 29.31
C GLU A 364 -10.69 -3.03 29.96
N LYS A 365 -11.80 -2.72 29.28
CA LYS A 365 -13.17 -2.97 29.77
C LYS A 365 -13.62 -4.42 29.51
N ASN A 366 -13.49 -4.87 28.28
CA ASN A 366 -13.82 -6.22 27.84
C ASN A 366 -12.98 -6.60 26.63
N PHE A 367 -11.94 -7.39 26.86
CA PHE A 367 -11.01 -7.79 25.81
C PHE A 367 -11.69 -8.61 24.71
N GLU A 368 -12.47 -9.65 25.09
CA GLU A 368 -13.12 -10.55 24.13
C GLU A 368 -14.16 -9.83 23.24
N SER A 369 -15.04 -9.02 23.86
CA SER A 369 -16.00 -8.19 23.11
C SER A 369 -15.28 -7.23 22.16
N SER A 370 -14.13 -6.67 22.55
CA SER A 370 -13.38 -5.78 21.66
C SER A 370 -12.78 -6.50 20.44
N LEU A 371 -12.40 -7.77 20.58
CA LEU A 371 -11.94 -8.56 19.43
C LEU A 371 -13.07 -8.82 18.43
N THR A 372 -14.26 -9.15 18.90
CA THR A 372 -15.40 -9.48 18.05
C THR A 372 -16.09 -8.24 17.47
N GLU A 373 -16.41 -7.25 18.31
CA GLU A 373 -17.22 -6.10 17.90
C GLU A 373 -16.41 -4.99 17.21
N ILE A 374 -15.11 -4.86 17.53
CA ILE A 374 -14.28 -3.77 16.97
C ILE A 374 -13.32 -4.29 15.90
N LEU A 375 -12.65 -5.42 16.15
CA LEU A 375 -11.72 -6.01 15.19
C LEU A 375 -12.40 -6.95 14.17
N GLY A 376 -13.67 -7.31 14.39
CA GLY A 376 -14.47 -8.12 13.47
C GLY A 376 -14.15 -9.61 13.49
N TYR A 377 -13.62 -10.15 14.60
CA TYR A 377 -13.34 -11.58 14.70
C TYR A 377 -14.62 -12.39 14.82
N ASP A 378 -14.67 -13.48 14.09
CA ASP A 378 -15.81 -14.41 14.17
C ASP A 378 -15.70 -15.26 15.46
N PRO A 379 -16.70 -15.19 16.37
CA PRO A 379 -16.62 -15.88 17.66
C PRO A 379 -16.66 -17.43 17.54
N VAL A 380 -16.98 -17.97 16.37
CA VAL A 380 -16.98 -19.41 16.11
C VAL A 380 -15.72 -19.83 15.37
N ILE A 381 -15.43 -19.18 14.24
CA ILE A 381 -14.28 -19.53 13.38
C ILE A 381 -12.98 -19.18 14.08
N ASP A 382 -12.91 -17.99 14.72
CA ASP A 382 -11.69 -17.48 15.35
C ASP A 382 -11.57 -17.86 16.84
N HIS A 383 -12.50 -18.67 17.38
CA HIS A 383 -12.50 -19.07 18.78
C HIS A 383 -11.12 -19.57 19.28
N PRO A 384 -10.40 -20.46 18.56
CA PRO A 384 -9.09 -20.95 19.02
C PRO A 384 -8.02 -19.83 19.10
N VAL A 385 -8.15 -18.81 18.25
CA VAL A 385 -7.25 -17.63 18.25
C VAL A 385 -7.62 -16.71 19.40
N ILE A 386 -8.90 -16.44 19.60
CA ILE A 386 -9.44 -15.60 20.69
C ILE A 386 -9.01 -16.14 22.04
N GLU A 387 -9.16 -17.45 22.30
CA GLU A 387 -8.73 -18.08 23.55
C GLU A 387 -7.23 -17.88 23.82
N LYS A 388 -6.38 -18.12 22.82
CA LYS A 388 -4.94 -17.90 22.95
C LYS A 388 -4.60 -16.44 23.22
N LEU A 389 -5.26 -15.49 22.51
CA LEU A 389 -5.07 -14.05 22.74
C LEU A 389 -5.50 -13.60 24.13
N ILE A 390 -6.60 -14.13 24.67
CA ILE A 390 -7.03 -13.89 26.06
C ILE A 390 -5.96 -14.36 27.04
N GLY A 391 -5.37 -15.55 26.79
CA GLY A 391 -4.26 -16.08 27.61
C GLY A 391 -3.04 -15.15 27.60
N LEU A 392 -2.60 -14.71 26.42
CA LEU A 392 -1.48 -13.79 26.24
C LEU A 392 -1.75 -12.41 26.88
N TYR A 393 -2.95 -11.86 26.72
CA TYR A 393 -3.31 -10.56 27.29
C TYR A 393 -3.31 -10.55 28.82
N LYS A 394 -3.72 -11.66 29.46
CA LYS A 394 -3.74 -11.80 30.93
C LYS A 394 -2.38 -12.00 31.56
N GLN A 395 -1.37 -12.41 30.80
CA GLN A 395 -0.02 -12.70 31.28
C GLN A 395 1.05 -11.91 30.51
N PRO A 396 1.03 -10.58 30.56
CA PRO A 396 1.96 -9.75 29.77
C PRO A 396 3.44 -10.02 30.12
N GLY A 397 3.76 -10.56 31.31
CA GLY A 397 5.13 -10.92 31.71
C GLY A 397 5.66 -12.24 31.09
N VAL A 398 4.83 -13.06 30.44
CA VAL A 398 5.24 -14.26 29.70
C VAL A 398 5.53 -13.94 28.22
N ILE A 399 5.25 -12.69 27.83
CA ILE A 399 5.41 -12.22 26.45
C ILE A 399 6.85 -11.75 26.19
N VAL A 400 7.61 -11.43 27.26
CA VAL A 400 9.03 -11.00 27.18
C VAL A 400 9.96 -12.19 27.36
#